data_b4f30938460d1213ddc2d473955c1572
#
_entry.id   b4f30938460d1213ddc2d473955c1572
#
_cell.length_a   1.000
_cell.length_b   1.000
_cell.length_c   1.000
_cell.angle_alpha   90.00
_cell.angle_beta   90.00
_cell.angle_gamma   90.00
#
_symmetry.space_group_name_H-M   'P 1'
#
loop_
_entity.id
_entity.type
_entity.pdbx_description
1 polymer ?
#
loop_
_entity_poly.entity_id
_entity_poly.type
_entity_poly.pdbx_seq_one_letter_code
_entity_poly.pdbx_strand_id
1 'polypeptide(L)'
;MNKFIYRSGLWLGFLFLSLNSYAERDLEKLINNHQSQFEDIALKIWDYAEVGYQEYKSSDLLKKKLSEEGFAIKSNIANIPTAFVAEYGEGLPVIAILGEFDALPGVAQSSSPFRESYKDNIAGHACGHHLL
;
A
#
# COMPACT_ATOMS: atom_id res chain seq x y z
N MET A 1 -30.13 6.15 -48.77
CA MET A 1 -30.56 6.55 -47.42
C MET A 1 -29.75 5.76 -46.38
N ASN A 2 -28.38 5.80 -46.37
CA ASN A 2 -27.55 5.02 -45.44
C ASN A 2 -26.16 5.67 -45.16
N LYS A 3 -26.07 7.00 -45.09
CA LYS A 3 -24.79 7.69 -44.77
C LYS A 3 -24.77 8.38 -43.41
N PHE A 4 -25.82 8.29 -42.60
CA PHE A 4 -25.92 9.02 -41.34
C PHE A 4 -25.54 8.20 -40.10
N ILE A 5 -25.49 6.87 -40.18
CA ILE A 5 -25.29 5.99 -39.01
C ILE A 5 -23.80 5.81 -38.65
N TYR A 6 -22.90 5.95 -39.65
CA TYR A 6 -21.44 5.77 -39.40
C TYR A 6 -20.74 6.95 -38.71
N ARG A 7 -21.34 8.15 -38.75
CA ARG A 7 -20.72 9.33 -38.12
C ARG A 7 -20.98 9.41 -36.62
N SER A 8 -22.11 8.94 -36.15
CA SER A 8 -22.45 8.97 -34.71
C SER A 8 -21.68 7.94 -33.89
N GLY A 9 -21.35 6.77 -34.43
CA GLY A 9 -20.56 5.74 -33.74
C GLY A 9 -19.11 6.15 -33.51
N LEU A 10 -18.52 6.92 -34.43
CA LEU A 10 -17.12 7.39 -34.27
C LEU A 10 -16.97 8.43 -33.16
N TRP A 11 -17.95 9.30 -32.96
CA TRP A 11 -17.95 10.32 -31.93
C TRP A 11 -18.14 9.73 -30.53
N LEU A 12 -18.96 8.69 -30.37
CA LEU A 12 -19.14 7.99 -29.11
C LEU A 12 -17.85 7.24 -28.68
N GLY A 13 -17.14 6.62 -29.62
CA GLY A 13 -15.87 5.95 -29.33
C GLY A 13 -14.78 6.92 -28.87
N PHE A 14 -14.70 8.13 -29.46
CA PHE A 14 -13.75 9.17 -29.03
C PHE A 14 -14.08 9.72 -27.63
N LEU A 15 -15.34 9.83 -27.28
CA LEU A 15 -15.76 10.30 -25.95
C LEU A 15 -15.36 9.30 -24.85
N PHE A 16 -15.51 8.00 -25.07
CA PHE A 16 -15.11 6.96 -24.13
C PHE A 16 -13.58 6.88 -23.94
N LEU A 17 -12.79 7.06 -24.99
CA LEU A 17 -11.32 7.09 -24.90
C LEU A 17 -10.81 8.30 -24.12
N SER A 18 -11.45 9.46 -24.28
CA SER A 18 -11.06 10.67 -23.54
C SER A 18 -11.39 10.59 -22.05
N LEU A 19 -12.50 9.97 -21.66
CA LEU A 19 -12.88 9.81 -20.25
C LEU A 19 -11.91 8.92 -19.49
N ASN A 20 -11.43 7.82 -20.09
CA ASN A 20 -10.41 6.96 -19.47
C ASN A 20 -9.08 7.69 -19.26
N SER A 21 -8.64 8.52 -20.19
CA SER A 21 -7.40 9.29 -20.08
C SER A 21 -7.44 10.37 -18.98
N TYR A 22 -8.61 10.90 -18.65
CA TYR A 22 -8.76 11.85 -17.54
C TYR A 22 -8.71 11.13 -16.19
N ALA A 23 -9.41 10.02 -16.04
CA ALA A 23 -9.43 9.23 -14.81
C ALA A 23 -8.03 8.70 -14.45
N GLU A 24 -7.26 8.24 -15.44
CA GLU A 24 -5.89 7.76 -15.25
C GLU A 24 -4.95 8.85 -14.74
N ARG A 25 -5.01 10.06 -15.32
CA ARG A 25 -4.19 11.21 -14.86
C ARG A 25 -4.56 11.71 -13.48
N ASP A 26 -5.83 11.67 -13.11
CA ASP A 26 -6.28 12.06 -11.77
C ASP A 26 -5.81 11.05 -10.71
N LEU A 27 -5.81 9.76 -11.03
CA LEU A 27 -5.31 8.71 -10.15
C LEU A 27 -3.78 8.81 -9.97
N GLU A 28 -3.03 9.00 -11.05
CA GLU A 28 -1.58 9.20 -11.01
C GLU A 28 -1.21 10.41 -10.13
N LYS A 29 -1.90 11.53 -10.30
CA LYS A 29 -1.70 12.72 -9.47
C LYS A 29 -2.01 12.46 -8.00
N LEU A 30 -3.07 11.70 -7.70
CA LEU A 30 -3.42 11.32 -6.34
C LEU A 30 -2.31 10.49 -5.70
N ILE A 31 -1.79 9.48 -6.40
CA ILE A 31 -0.69 8.63 -5.94
C ILE A 31 0.57 9.48 -5.70
N ASN A 32 0.95 10.33 -6.65
CA ASN A 32 2.14 11.17 -6.55
C ASN A 32 2.06 12.16 -5.39
N ASN A 33 0.88 12.66 -5.04
CA ASN A 33 0.69 13.54 -3.88
C ASN A 33 1.00 12.86 -2.53
N HIS A 34 0.89 11.55 -2.45
CA HIS A 34 1.14 10.76 -1.25
C HIS A 34 2.49 10.01 -1.28
N GLN A 35 3.24 10.09 -2.39
CA GLN A 35 4.46 9.31 -2.61
C GLN A 35 5.45 9.46 -1.45
N SER A 36 5.80 10.68 -1.05
CA SER A 36 6.78 10.92 0.01
C SER A 36 6.34 10.36 1.37
N GLN A 37 5.04 10.36 1.67
CA GLN A 37 4.49 9.78 2.88
C GLN A 37 4.62 8.24 2.87
N PHE A 38 4.31 7.60 1.75
CA PHE A 38 4.42 6.14 1.63
C PHE A 38 5.87 5.69 1.64
N GLU A 39 6.77 6.42 0.98
CA GLU A 39 8.21 6.16 1.03
C GLU A 39 8.75 6.24 2.47
N ASP A 40 8.36 7.27 3.24
CA ASP A 40 8.77 7.42 4.65
C ASP A 40 8.27 6.26 5.52
N ILE A 41 7.02 5.81 5.33
CA ILE A 41 6.46 4.66 6.04
C ILE A 41 7.26 3.39 5.70
N ALA A 42 7.45 3.11 4.41
CA ALA A 42 8.16 1.94 3.92
C ALA A 42 9.60 1.89 4.45
N LEU A 43 10.33 2.99 4.40
CA LEU A 43 11.71 3.07 4.90
C LEU A 43 11.79 2.90 6.42
N LYS A 44 10.80 3.38 7.18
CA LYS A 44 10.74 3.16 8.64
C LYS A 44 10.50 1.70 8.97
N ILE A 45 9.55 1.05 8.30
CA ILE A 45 9.30 -0.39 8.52
C ILE A 45 10.51 -1.21 8.12
N TRP A 46 11.19 -0.86 7.01
CA TRP A 46 12.44 -1.48 6.60
C TRP A 46 13.53 -1.32 7.67
N ASP A 47 13.67 -0.14 8.30
CA ASP A 47 14.67 0.12 9.35
C ASP A 47 14.34 -0.58 10.68
N TYR A 48 13.06 -0.76 10.99
CA TYR A 48 12.63 -1.50 12.17
C TYR A 48 12.97 -2.98 12.06
N ALA A 49 12.80 -3.57 10.90
CA ALA A 49 13.09 -4.97 10.58
C ALA A 49 12.60 -5.94 11.66
N GLU A 50 11.36 -5.77 12.12
CA GLU A 50 10.73 -6.56 13.16
C GLU A 50 10.21 -7.88 12.58
N VAL A 51 10.56 -9.00 13.21
CA VAL A 51 10.12 -10.33 12.77
C VAL A 51 8.69 -10.63 13.19
N GLY A 52 8.07 -11.62 12.56
CA GLY A 52 6.69 -12.03 12.79
C GLY A 52 6.32 -12.18 14.25
N TYR A 53 5.15 -11.68 14.64
CA TYR A 53 4.60 -11.54 16.00
C TYR A 53 5.34 -10.55 16.91
N GLN A 54 6.35 -9.84 16.43
CA GLN A 54 7.11 -8.84 17.17
C GLN A 54 7.12 -7.46 16.48
N GLU A 55 6.25 -7.26 15.52
CA GLU A 55 6.16 -6.06 14.66
C GLU A 55 5.47 -4.88 15.38
N TYR A 56 5.86 -4.61 16.62
CA TYR A 56 5.16 -3.61 17.46
C TYR A 56 5.26 -2.20 16.89
N LYS A 57 6.46 -1.76 16.49
CA LYS A 57 6.66 -0.41 15.93
C LYS A 57 6.01 -0.26 14.57
N SER A 58 6.14 -1.27 13.71
CA SER A 58 5.55 -1.30 12.38
C SER A 58 4.02 -1.26 12.46
N SER A 59 3.43 -2.12 13.31
CA SER A 59 2.01 -2.14 13.58
C SER A 59 1.49 -0.80 14.12
N ASP A 60 2.20 -0.22 15.10
CA ASP A 60 1.78 1.06 15.70
C ASP A 60 1.89 2.22 14.69
N LEU A 61 2.93 2.24 13.85
CA LEU A 61 3.08 3.22 12.77
C LEU A 61 1.91 3.14 11.78
N LEU A 62 1.58 1.94 11.30
CA LEU A 62 0.50 1.72 10.34
C LEU A 62 -0.87 2.05 10.95
N LYS A 63 -1.17 1.58 12.17
CA LYS A 63 -2.41 1.91 12.88
C LYS A 63 -2.59 3.42 13.05
N LYS A 64 -1.51 4.11 13.44
CA LYS A 64 -1.53 5.56 13.59
C LYS A 64 -1.84 6.25 12.26
N LYS A 65 -1.15 5.86 11.18
CA LYS A 65 -1.36 6.47 9.86
C LYS A 65 -2.77 6.24 9.32
N LEU A 66 -3.29 5.03 9.42
CA LEU A 66 -4.66 4.72 9.02
C LEU A 66 -5.70 5.45 9.87
N SER A 67 -5.46 5.59 11.17
CA SER A 67 -6.35 6.37 12.05
C SER A 67 -6.34 7.86 11.70
N GLU A 68 -5.19 8.44 11.33
CA GLU A 68 -5.08 9.82 10.83
C GLU A 68 -5.90 10.06 9.56
N GLU A 69 -6.05 9.03 8.71
CA GLU A 69 -6.86 9.03 7.49
C GLU A 69 -8.35 8.66 7.75
N GLY A 70 -8.75 8.52 9.01
CA GLY A 70 -10.15 8.30 9.40
C GLY A 70 -10.60 6.84 9.46
N PHE A 71 -9.69 5.87 9.40
CA PHE A 71 -10.02 4.47 9.59
C PHE A 71 -10.30 4.15 11.06
N ALA A 72 -11.31 3.33 11.32
CA ALA A 72 -11.56 2.73 12.63
C ALA A 72 -10.65 1.50 12.84
N ILE A 73 -9.84 1.52 13.90
CA ILE A 73 -8.82 0.49 14.15
C ILE A 73 -9.32 -0.53 15.18
N LYS A 74 -9.24 -1.82 14.83
CA LYS A 74 -9.44 -2.96 15.73
C LYS A 74 -8.13 -3.70 15.88
N SER A 75 -7.53 -3.70 17.07
CA SER A 75 -6.23 -4.32 17.37
C SER A 75 -6.39 -5.70 18.00
N ASN A 76 -5.28 -6.43 18.11
CA ASN A 76 -5.19 -7.75 18.75
C ASN A 76 -6.12 -8.79 18.10
N ILE A 77 -6.18 -8.80 16.79
CA ILE A 77 -7.01 -9.73 16.02
C ILE A 77 -6.49 -11.16 16.25
N ALA A 78 -7.41 -12.09 16.53
CA ALA A 78 -7.09 -13.50 16.82
C ALA A 78 -6.05 -13.70 17.96
N ASN A 79 -5.97 -12.78 18.92
CA ASN A 79 -4.98 -12.75 20.00
C ASN A 79 -3.53 -12.58 19.50
N ILE A 80 -3.33 -12.03 18.32
CA ILE A 80 -2.02 -11.62 17.80
C ILE A 80 -1.82 -10.14 18.13
N PRO A 81 -0.86 -9.77 19.03
CA PRO A 81 -0.74 -8.41 19.54
C PRO A 81 -0.49 -7.37 18.44
N THR A 82 0.22 -7.74 17.39
CA THR A 82 0.60 -6.87 16.27
C THR A 82 -0.41 -6.84 15.13
N ALA A 83 -1.35 -7.81 15.09
CA ALA A 83 -2.38 -7.86 14.05
C ALA A 83 -3.52 -6.88 14.33
N PHE A 84 -3.99 -6.22 13.29
CA PHE A 84 -5.10 -5.28 13.37
C PHE A 84 -5.95 -5.31 12.09
N VAL A 85 -7.17 -4.79 12.19
CA VAL A 85 -8.05 -4.48 11.07
C VAL A 85 -8.34 -2.98 11.10
N ALA A 86 -8.25 -2.33 9.96
CA ALA A 86 -8.64 -0.96 9.76
C ALA A 86 -9.85 -0.92 8.82
N GLU A 87 -10.95 -0.31 9.25
CA GLU A 87 -12.21 -0.24 8.51
C GLU A 87 -12.54 1.21 8.16
N TYR A 88 -12.98 1.44 6.91
CA TYR A 88 -13.42 2.75 6.44
C TYR A 88 -14.71 2.62 5.62
N GLY A 89 -15.64 3.55 5.83
CA GLY A 89 -16.92 3.57 5.12
C GLY A 89 -17.96 2.60 5.70
N GLU A 90 -19.07 2.49 5.00
CA GLU A 90 -20.24 1.69 5.41
C GLU A 90 -20.90 1.04 4.19
N GLY A 91 -21.61 -0.07 4.41
CA GLY A 91 -22.43 -0.72 3.39
C GLY A 91 -21.75 -1.85 2.63
N LEU A 92 -22.33 -2.22 1.50
CA LEU A 92 -21.90 -3.33 0.65
C LEU A 92 -21.61 -2.83 -0.78
N PRO A 93 -20.67 -3.46 -1.51
CA PRO A 93 -19.83 -4.59 -1.08
C PRO A 93 -18.71 -4.16 -0.11
N VAL A 94 -18.23 -5.11 0.69
CA VAL A 94 -17.00 -4.94 1.48
C VAL A 94 -15.81 -5.42 0.67
N ILE A 95 -14.80 -4.57 0.52
CA ILE A 95 -13.54 -4.91 -0.14
C ILE A 95 -12.47 -4.99 0.94
N ALA A 96 -11.74 -6.10 0.99
CA ALA A 96 -10.64 -6.30 1.92
C ALA A 96 -9.31 -6.37 1.19
N ILE A 97 -8.29 -5.69 1.77
CA ILE A 97 -6.90 -5.75 1.34
C ILE A 97 -6.12 -6.37 2.50
N LEU A 98 -5.34 -7.41 2.22
CA LEU A 98 -4.46 -8.04 3.19
C LEU A 98 -3.04 -7.55 2.94
N GLY A 99 -2.39 -7.01 3.98
CA GLY A 99 -1.01 -6.60 3.97
C GLY A 99 -0.21 -7.34 5.04
N GLU A 100 1.05 -7.63 4.74
CA GLU A 100 2.03 -8.18 5.66
C GLU A 100 3.15 -7.17 5.84
N PHE A 101 3.76 -7.09 7.04
CA PHE A 101 4.80 -6.09 7.32
C PHE A 101 5.93 -6.64 8.21
N ASP A 102 6.03 -7.96 8.33
CA ASP A 102 7.10 -8.64 9.06
C ASP A 102 8.41 -8.70 8.25
N ALA A 103 9.52 -8.70 8.96
CA ALA A 103 10.85 -8.99 8.44
C ALA A 103 11.20 -10.47 8.61
N LEU A 104 12.14 -10.95 7.80
CA LEU A 104 12.68 -12.31 7.88
C LEU A 104 13.94 -12.36 8.71
N PRO A 105 14.12 -13.36 9.62
CA PRO A 105 15.35 -13.52 10.36
C PRO A 105 16.52 -13.96 9.46
N GLY A 106 17.73 -13.50 9.78
CA GLY A 106 18.97 -13.94 9.15
C GLY A 106 19.28 -13.31 7.77
N VAL A 107 18.50 -12.32 7.32
CA VAL A 107 18.62 -11.71 5.98
C VAL A 107 18.82 -10.20 6.02
N ALA A 108 19.44 -9.69 7.08
CA ALA A 108 19.76 -8.27 7.16
C ALA A 108 20.69 -7.87 6.00
N GLN A 109 20.33 -6.77 5.32
CA GLN A 109 21.04 -6.27 4.16
C GLN A 109 20.98 -4.74 4.13
N SER A 110 22.11 -4.10 3.81
CA SER A 110 22.12 -2.66 3.53
C SER A 110 21.46 -2.33 2.19
N SER A 111 21.33 -1.05 1.87
CA SER A 111 20.90 -0.61 0.54
C SER A 111 21.97 -0.78 -0.55
N SER A 112 23.12 -1.40 -0.22
CA SER A 112 24.18 -1.71 -1.15
C SER A 112 23.78 -2.85 -2.12
N PRO A 113 24.20 -2.83 -3.39
CA PRO A 113 24.00 -3.94 -4.32
C PRO A 113 24.88 -5.15 -4.03
N PHE A 114 25.76 -5.07 -3.05
CA PHE A 114 26.63 -6.14 -2.60
C PHE A 114 26.14 -6.71 -1.26
N ARG A 115 26.58 -7.95 -0.93
CA ARG A 115 26.29 -8.56 0.37
C ARG A 115 26.94 -7.76 1.48
N GLU A 116 26.14 -7.04 2.24
CA GLU A 116 26.58 -6.18 3.34
C GLU A 116 25.51 -6.15 4.44
N SER A 117 25.90 -6.49 5.65
CA SER A 117 24.99 -6.41 6.80
C SER A 117 24.60 -4.97 7.11
N TYR A 118 23.35 -4.78 7.50
CA TYR A 118 22.84 -3.47 7.90
C TYR A 118 22.75 -3.38 9.41
N LYS A 119 23.55 -2.49 10.00
CA LYS A 119 23.67 -2.35 11.45
C LYS A 119 23.99 -3.71 12.13
N ASP A 120 23.67 -3.86 13.39
CA ASP A 120 23.74 -5.12 14.13
C ASP A 120 22.46 -5.96 14.01
N ASN A 121 21.58 -5.61 13.09
CA ASN A 121 20.33 -6.30 12.86
C ASN A 121 20.56 -7.60 12.10
N ILE A 122 19.92 -8.68 12.55
CA ILE A 122 19.95 -9.98 11.89
C ILE A 122 18.72 -10.23 11.01
N ALA A 123 17.69 -9.39 11.10
CA ALA A 123 16.46 -9.47 10.30
C ALA A 123 16.43 -8.42 9.20
N GLY A 124 15.72 -8.69 8.13
CA GLY A 124 15.55 -7.76 7.02
C GLY A 124 14.38 -8.11 6.10
N HIS A 125 13.99 -7.18 5.25
CA HIS A 125 12.81 -7.28 4.39
C HIS A 125 13.14 -7.87 3.00
N ALA A 126 13.65 -9.11 2.97
CA ALA A 126 13.97 -9.79 1.71
C ALA A 126 12.74 -10.11 0.84
N CYS A 127 11.55 -10.24 1.43
CA CYS A 127 10.28 -10.41 0.71
C CYS A 127 9.61 -9.09 0.29
N GLY A 128 10.09 -7.95 0.79
CA GLY A 128 9.52 -6.66 0.44
C GLY A 128 8.24 -6.27 1.21
N HIS A 129 7.89 -6.93 2.32
CA HIS A 129 6.68 -6.66 3.11
C HIS A 129 6.60 -5.20 3.63
N HIS A 130 7.71 -4.50 3.72
CA HIS A 130 7.73 -3.06 4.06
C HIS A 130 7.15 -2.15 2.96
N LEU A 131 6.86 -2.70 1.77
CA LEU A 131 6.31 -1.96 0.62
C LEU A 131 4.78 -2.14 0.46
N LEU A 132 4.13 -2.93 1.33
CA LEU A 132 2.70 -3.23 1.27
C LEU A 132 1.85 -2.17 1.97
#